data_ed1fd917b4e49ba4e82f0faf782b7f83
#
_entry.id   ed1fd917b4e49ba4e82f0faf782b7f83
#
_cell.length_a   1.000
_cell.length_b   1.000
_cell.length_c   1.000
_cell.angle_alpha   90.00
_cell.angle_beta   90.00
_cell.angle_gamma   90.00
#
_symmetry.space_group_name_H-M   'P 1'
#
loop_
_entity.id
_entity.type
_entity.pdbx_description
1 polymer ?
#
loop_
_entity_poly.entity_id
_entity_poly.type
_entity_poly.pdbx_seq_one_letter_code
_entity_poly.pdbx_strand_id
1 'polypeptide(L)'
;RYPLNRLPFLTMAEKTAAERYAELKKKRTFKKFSYRGVDLDNLIDLPYSELVEMFNSRQRRRCKNRGMGGQYNRLNKKLRASKLAAQSKGPHEKPVPVKTHLRNMIVLPDMIGSVVAVYNGKHFNIVEVKPAMVGRYLGEFSITYKPVSHGRPGIGATTASAFIPLH
;
A
#
# COMPACT_ATOMS: atom_id res chain seq x y z
N ARG A 1 49.84 -25.16 17.48
CA ARG A 1 49.21 -24.93 16.17
C ARG A 1 47.78 -25.46 16.23
N TYR A 2 46.82 -24.57 16.43
CA TYR A 2 45.38 -24.89 16.32
C TYR A 2 44.92 -24.69 14.88
N PRO A 3 44.24 -25.63 14.25
CA PRO A 3 43.63 -25.40 12.96
C PRO A 3 42.43 -24.47 13.13
N LEU A 4 42.51 -23.29 12.52
CA LEU A 4 41.41 -22.38 12.38
C LEU A 4 40.36 -23.01 11.42
N ASN A 5 39.36 -23.66 12.02
CA ASN A 5 38.18 -24.10 11.27
C ASN A 5 37.42 -22.84 10.86
N ARG A 6 37.74 -22.33 9.68
CA ARG A 6 36.93 -21.30 8.99
C ARG A 6 35.62 -21.94 8.64
N LEU A 7 34.59 -21.71 9.45
CA LEU A 7 33.21 -21.87 9.02
C LEU A 7 33.01 -20.97 7.81
N PRO A 8 32.46 -21.47 6.69
CA PRO A 8 32.17 -20.63 5.56
C PRO A 8 31.08 -19.66 5.95
N PHE A 9 31.42 -18.38 6.12
CA PHE A 9 30.46 -17.28 6.04
C PHE A 9 29.83 -17.34 4.64
N LEU A 10 28.76 -18.10 4.49
CA LEU A 10 27.90 -18.04 3.33
C LEU A 10 27.34 -16.63 3.29
N THR A 11 27.93 -15.84 2.42
CA THR A 11 27.51 -14.49 2.14
C THR A 11 26.01 -14.46 1.81
N MET A 12 25.29 -13.56 2.46
CA MET A 12 23.84 -13.34 2.31
C MET A 12 23.39 -13.05 0.86
N ALA A 13 24.29 -13.07 -0.11
CA ALA A 13 24.09 -12.62 -1.47
C ALA A 13 23.56 -13.69 -2.46
N GLU A 14 23.56 -14.97 -2.09
CA GLU A 14 23.31 -16.04 -3.07
C GLU A 14 22.07 -16.91 -2.81
N LYS A 15 21.19 -16.50 -1.90
CA LYS A 15 19.91 -17.19 -1.77
C LYS A 15 19.08 -16.95 -3.00
N THR A 16 18.68 -18.01 -3.67
CA THR A 16 17.77 -17.91 -4.83
C THR A 16 16.48 -17.20 -4.41
N ALA A 17 15.82 -16.53 -5.35
CA ALA A 17 14.53 -15.85 -5.09
C ALA A 17 13.50 -16.81 -4.47
N ALA A 18 13.54 -18.10 -4.82
CA ALA A 18 12.70 -19.16 -4.27
C ALA A 18 12.98 -19.42 -2.77
N GLU A 19 14.24 -19.46 -2.35
CA GLU A 19 14.63 -19.66 -0.95
C GLU A 19 14.24 -18.47 -0.07
N ARG A 20 14.46 -17.25 -0.55
CA ARG A 20 14.00 -16.03 0.14
C ARG A 20 12.49 -16.02 0.33
N TYR A 21 11.77 -16.46 -0.69
CA TYR A 21 10.32 -16.59 -0.60
C TYR A 21 9.86 -17.66 0.37
N ALA A 22 10.54 -18.81 0.39
CA ALA A 22 10.25 -19.89 1.33
C ALA A 22 10.51 -19.44 2.80
N GLU A 23 11.58 -18.70 3.04
CA GLU A 23 11.86 -18.10 4.36
C GLU A 23 10.79 -17.07 4.76
N LEU A 24 10.40 -16.20 3.84
CA LEU A 24 9.33 -15.23 4.07
C LEU A 24 7.99 -15.92 4.33
N LYS A 25 7.71 -17.03 3.65
CA LYS A 25 6.51 -17.85 3.87
C LYS A 25 6.50 -18.50 5.26
N LYS A 26 7.65 -18.97 5.73
CA LYS A 26 7.80 -19.52 7.10
C LYS A 26 7.63 -18.46 8.20
N LYS A 27 8.04 -17.21 7.91
CA LYS A 27 7.91 -16.09 8.84
C LYS A 27 6.52 -15.43 8.83
N ARG A 28 5.63 -15.82 7.91
CA ARG A 28 4.27 -15.28 7.87
C ARG A 28 3.48 -15.74 9.08
N THR A 29 3.15 -14.82 9.93
CA THR A 29 2.09 -14.99 10.92
C THR A 29 0.76 -15.05 10.18
N PHE A 30 -0.01 -16.12 10.35
CA PHE A 30 -1.35 -16.27 9.75
C PHE A 30 -2.32 -15.30 10.43
N LYS A 31 -2.25 -14.04 10.08
CA LYS A 31 -3.23 -13.06 10.51
C LYS A 31 -4.39 -13.11 9.52
N LYS A 32 -5.50 -13.71 9.92
CA LYS A 32 -6.75 -13.62 9.17
C LYS A 32 -7.18 -12.16 9.13
N PHE A 33 -7.50 -11.67 7.95
CA PHE A 33 -8.06 -10.33 7.79
C PHE A 33 -9.57 -10.45 7.62
N SER A 34 -10.30 -9.73 8.47
CA SER A 34 -11.75 -9.58 8.33
C SER A 34 -12.11 -8.10 8.19
N TYR A 35 -13.07 -7.79 7.35
CA TYR A 35 -13.63 -6.45 7.21
C TYR A 35 -15.05 -6.43 7.76
N ARG A 36 -15.24 -5.74 8.89
CA ARG A 36 -16.54 -5.68 9.61
C ARG A 36 -17.18 -7.03 9.87
N GLY A 37 -16.38 -7.99 10.27
CA GLY A 37 -16.84 -9.34 10.62
C GLY A 37 -16.92 -10.33 9.45
N VAL A 38 -16.68 -9.87 8.20
CA VAL A 38 -16.64 -10.75 7.02
C VAL A 38 -15.19 -11.03 6.66
N ASP A 39 -14.87 -12.31 6.47
CA ASP A 39 -13.53 -12.74 6.04
C ASP A 39 -13.24 -12.28 4.63
N LEU A 40 -11.95 -12.11 4.32
CA LEU A 40 -11.51 -11.57 3.02
C LEU A 40 -12.00 -12.40 1.84
N ASP A 41 -11.99 -13.72 1.95
CA ASP A 41 -12.41 -14.62 0.88
C ASP A 41 -13.88 -14.41 0.54
N ASN A 42 -14.75 -14.37 1.55
CA ASN A 42 -16.17 -14.07 1.38
C ASN A 42 -16.43 -12.64 0.90
N LEU A 43 -15.56 -11.68 1.31
CA LEU A 43 -15.69 -10.28 0.94
C LEU A 43 -15.53 -10.03 -0.57
N ILE A 44 -14.74 -10.86 -1.25
CA ILE A 44 -14.52 -10.78 -2.70
C ILE A 44 -15.76 -11.24 -3.46
N ASP A 45 -16.48 -12.21 -2.93
CA ASP A 45 -17.67 -12.82 -3.56
C ASP A 45 -18.96 -12.03 -3.32
N LEU A 46 -18.93 -11.07 -2.38
CA LEU A 46 -20.11 -10.26 -2.06
C LEU A 46 -20.54 -9.37 -3.23
N PRO A 47 -21.85 -9.26 -3.49
CA PRO A 47 -22.37 -8.33 -4.47
C PRO A 47 -22.07 -6.88 -4.06
N TYR A 48 -21.90 -6.01 -5.05
CA TYR A 48 -21.54 -4.61 -4.81
C TYR A 48 -22.53 -3.86 -3.89
N SER A 49 -23.82 -4.18 -3.95
CA SER A 49 -24.87 -3.57 -3.10
C SER A 49 -24.61 -3.81 -1.61
N GLU A 50 -24.29 -5.05 -1.24
CA GLU A 50 -24.00 -5.42 0.15
C GLU A 50 -22.66 -4.85 0.61
N LEU A 51 -21.65 -4.88 -0.27
CA LEU A 51 -20.36 -4.26 0.00
C LEU A 51 -20.49 -2.77 0.33
N VAL A 52 -21.35 -2.05 -0.39
CA VAL A 52 -21.63 -0.62 -0.15
C VAL A 52 -22.25 -0.39 1.23
N GLU A 53 -23.14 -1.26 1.68
CA GLU A 53 -23.74 -1.15 3.03
C GLU A 53 -22.66 -1.29 4.14
N MET A 54 -21.62 -2.06 3.89
CA MET A 54 -20.52 -2.24 4.83
C MET A 54 -19.55 -1.06 4.89
N PHE A 55 -19.56 -0.15 3.93
CA PHE A 55 -18.67 1.01 3.93
C PHE A 55 -19.05 2.04 5.00
N ASN A 56 -18.11 2.94 5.32
CA ASN A 56 -18.37 4.08 6.17
C ASN A 56 -19.42 5.01 5.54
N SER A 57 -20.08 5.83 6.34
CA SER A 57 -21.19 6.69 5.91
C SER A 57 -20.88 7.56 4.70
N ARG A 58 -19.65 8.15 4.64
CA ARG A 58 -19.25 9.01 3.53
C ARG A 58 -19.09 8.22 2.23
N GLN A 59 -18.44 7.08 2.28
CA GLN A 59 -18.24 6.20 1.12
C GLN A 59 -19.58 5.62 0.66
N ARG A 60 -20.42 5.17 1.60
CA ARG A 60 -21.78 4.67 1.33
C ARG A 60 -22.63 5.70 0.61
N ARG A 61 -22.69 6.92 1.14
CA ARG A 61 -23.43 8.03 0.51
C ARG A 61 -22.94 8.33 -0.90
N ARG A 62 -21.62 8.31 -1.11
CA ARG A 62 -21.04 8.51 -2.42
C ARG A 62 -21.42 7.40 -3.39
N CYS A 63 -21.31 6.13 -2.99
CA CYS A 63 -21.67 4.99 -3.81
C CYS A 63 -23.15 4.99 -4.20
N LYS A 64 -24.05 5.36 -3.26
CA LYS A 64 -25.49 5.46 -3.51
C LYS A 64 -25.81 6.62 -4.49
N ASN A 65 -25.20 7.78 -4.30
CA ASN A 65 -25.56 8.96 -5.09
C ASN A 65 -24.91 9.01 -6.49
N ARG A 66 -23.65 8.58 -6.61
CA ARG A 66 -22.88 8.71 -7.86
C ARG A 66 -22.53 7.37 -8.51
N GLY A 67 -22.71 6.28 -7.78
CA GLY A 67 -22.35 4.95 -8.24
C GLY A 67 -20.86 4.83 -8.63
N MET A 68 -20.55 3.75 -9.31
CA MET A 68 -19.25 3.54 -9.96
C MET A 68 -19.30 4.03 -11.40
N GLY A 69 -18.83 5.24 -11.61
CA GLY A 69 -18.77 5.83 -12.96
C GLY A 69 -17.81 5.08 -13.89
N GLY A 70 -17.94 5.34 -15.20
CA GLY A 70 -17.13 4.66 -16.24
C GLY A 70 -15.62 4.77 -16.05
N GLN A 71 -15.13 5.85 -15.43
CA GLN A 71 -13.68 6.00 -15.13
C GLN A 71 -13.19 4.99 -14.10
N TYR A 72 -13.99 4.69 -13.06
CA TYR A 72 -13.67 3.70 -12.04
C TYR A 72 -13.66 2.28 -12.64
N ASN A 73 -14.62 1.98 -13.49
CA ASN A 73 -14.67 0.68 -14.17
C ASN A 73 -13.46 0.49 -15.10
N ARG A 74 -13.02 1.55 -15.80
CA ARG A 74 -11.81 1.50 -16.63
C ARG A 74 -10.56 1.25 -15.79
N LEU A 75 -10.43 1.89 -14.63
CA LEU A 75 -9.31 1.64 -13.72
C LEU A 75 -9.32 0.20 -13.21
N ASN A 76 -10.48 -0.31 -12.76
CA ASN A 76 -10.61 -1.70 -12.32
C ASN A 76 -10.22 -2.70 -13.40
N LYS A 77 -10.67 -2.50 -14.64
CA LYS A 77 -10.28 -3.35 -15.77
C LYS A 77 -8.76 -3.36 -15.97
N LYS A 78 -8.10 -2.18 -15.92
CA LYS A 78 -6.64 -2.08 -16.03
C LYS A 78 -5.91 -2.79 -14.88
N LEU A 79 -6.40 -2.68 -13.66
CA LEU A 79 -5.82 -3.34 -12.49
C LEU A 79 -5.95 -4.87 -12.58
N ARG A 80 -7.12 -5.37 -12.98
CA ARG A 80 -7.34 -6.80 -13.22
C ARG A 80 -6.41 -7.33 -14.32
N ALA A 81 -6.29 -6.63 -15.44
CA ALA A 81 -5.38 -6.99 -16.52
C ALA A 81 -3.91 -7.02 -16.06
N SER A 82 -3.48 -6.03 -15.27
CA SER A 82 -2.13 -5.99 -14.70
C SER A 82 -1.86 -7.17 -13.76
N LYS A 83 -2.84 -7.56 -12.93
CA LYS A 83 -2.74 -8.75 -12.05
C LYS A 83 -2.60 -10.04 -12.84
N LEU A 84 -3.43 -10.23 -13.88
CA LEU A 84 -3.38 -11.41 -14.75
C LEU A 84 -2.04 -11.48 -15.50
N ALA A 85 -1.55 -10.36 -16.02
CA ALA A 85 -0.25 -10.30 -16.69
C ALA A 85 0.92 -10.61 -15.75
N ALA A 86 0.82 -10.29 -14.46
CA ALA A 86 1.83 -10.66 -13.49
C ALA A 86 1.80 -12.15 -13.15
N GLN A 87 0.60 -12.73 -13.03
CA GLN A 87 0.43 -14.16 -12.79
C GLN A 87 1.02 -15.03 -13.92
N SER A 88 0.91 -14.57 -15.18
CA SER A 88 1.48 -15.29 -16.32
C SER A 88 3.02 -15.27 -16.35
N LYS A 89 3.66 -14.29 -15.73
CA LYS A 89 5.12 -14.16 -15.69
C LYS A 89 5.76 -14.99 -14.58
N GLY A 90 5.08 -15.13 -13.44
CA GLY A 90 5.58 -15.94 -12.34
C GLY A 90 4.87 -15.66 -11.02
N PRO A 91 4.92 -16.61 -10.07
CA PRO A 91 4.17 -16.52 -8.80
C PRO A 91 4.65 -15.43 -7.85
N HIS A 92 5.80 -14.79 -8.13
CA HIS A 92 6.44 -13.81 -7.24
C HIS A 92 6.63 -12.45 -7.88
N GLU A 93 6.23 -12.28 -9.14
CA GLU A 93 6.36 -11.01 -9.83
C GLU A 93 5.23 -10.06 -9.43
N LYS A 94 5.61 -8.82 -9.07
CA LYS A 94 4.62 -7.81 -8.71
C LYS A 94 3.94 -7.27 -9.96
N PRO A 95 2.62 -6.99 -9.90
CA PRO A 95 1.91 -6.35 -11.00
C PRO A 95 2.53 -5.00 -11.38
N VAL A 96 2.50 -4.70 -12.65
CA VAL A 96 2.95 -3.39 -13.16
C VAL A 96 2.07 -2.28 -12.57
N PRO A 97 2.65 -1.20 -12.02
CA PRO A 97 1.89 -0.11 -11.43
C PRO A 97 1.02 0.61 -12.47
N VAL A 98 -0.27 0.73 -12.20
CA VAL A 98 -1.22 1.45 -13.05
C VAL A 98 -1.35 2.89 -12.60
N LYS A 99 -0.96 3.84 -13.44
CA LYS A 99 -1.03 5.28 -13.16
C LYS A 99 -2.49 5.78 -13.19
N THR A 100 -2.86 6.57 -12.19
CA THR A 100 -4.20 7.16 -12.10
C THR A 100 -4.20 8.54 -11.43
N HIS A 101 -5.12 9.40 -11.86
CA HIS A 101 -5.46 10.66 -11.20
C HIS A 101 -6.69 10.53 -10.29
N LEU A 102 -7.34 9.37 -10.27
CA LEU A 102 -8.57 9.13 -9.51
C LEU A 102 -8.29 8.99 -8.01
N ARG A 103 -7.98 10.08 -7.37
CA ARG A 103 -7.73 10.16 -5.91
C ARG A 103 -8.98 9.82 -5.08
N ASN A 104 -10.14 10.09 -5.64
CA ASN A 104 -11.43 9.90 -5.00
C ASN A 104 -12.03 8.51 -5.20
N MET A 105 -11.30 7.56 -5.77
CA MET A 105 -11.72 6.17 -5.87
C MET A 105 -11.62 5.47 -4.52
N ILE A 106 -12.65 4.68 -4.20
CA ILE A 106 -12.68 3.84 -3.02
C ILE A 106 -11.99 2.51 -3.35
N VAL A 107 -11.14 2.04 -2.47
CA VAL A 107 -10.46 0.75 -2.61
C VAL A 107 -11.48 -0.37 -2.41
N LEU A 108 -11.65 -1.19 -3.44
CA LEU A 108 -12.52 -2.36 -3.44
C LEU A 108 -11.71 -3.62 -3.11
N PRO A 109 -12.36 -4.70 -2.62
CA PRO A 109 -11.70 -5.99 -2.39
C PRO A 109 -11.01 -6.54 -3.64
N ASP A 110 -11.59 -6.38 -4.81
CA ASP A 110 -11.05 -6.77 -6.11
C ASP A 110 -9.64 -6.21 -6.39
N MET A 111 -9.34 -5.05 -5.82
CA MET A 111 -8.10 -4.34 -6.05
C MET A 111 -6.93 -4.87 -5.20
N ILE A 112 -7.21 -5.71 -4.22
CA ILE A 112 -6.17 -6.27 -3.33
C ILE A 112 -5.12 -7.02 -4.15
N GLY A 113 -3.85 -6.80 -3.79
CA GLY A 113 -2.71 -7.38 -4.50
C GLY A 113 -2.32 -6.66 -5.80
N SER A 114 -3.06 -5.63 -6.23
CA SER A 114 -2.64 -4.78 -7.34
C SER A 114 -1.73 -3.64 -6.88
N VAL A 115 -1.02 -3.04 -7.82
CA VAL A 115 -0.16 -1.87 -7.59
C VAL A 115 -0.74 -0.68 -8.33
N VAL A 116 -1.02 0.39 -7.60
CA VAL A 116 -1.63 1.62 -8.14
C VAL A 116 -0.66 2.78 -7.96
N ALA A 117 -0.42 3.54 -9.00
CA ALA A 117 0.36 4.76 -8.95
C ALA A 117 -0.58 5.98 -8.93
N VAL A 118 -0.77 6.56 -7.76
CA VAL A 118 -1.71 7.64 -7.52
C VAL A 118 -1.01 9.00 -7.59
N TYR A 119 -1.54 9.90 -8.42
CA TYR A 119 -0.97 11.24 -8.60
C TYR A 119 -1.21 12.12 -7.38
N ASN A 120 -0.16 12.81 -6.91
CA ASN A 120 -0.22 13.72 -5.76
C ASN A 120 -0.17 15.21 -6.15
N GLY A 121 -0.18 15.53 -7.45
CA GLY A 121 -0.01 16.88 -7.97
C GLY A 121 1.39 17.15 -8.52
N LYS A 122 2.40 16.39 -8.10
CA LYS A 122 3.80 16.52 -8.53
C LYS A 122 4.31 15.24 -9.19
N HIS A 123 4.08 14.09 -8.57
CA HIS A 123 4.53 12.78 -9.04
C HIS A 123 3.50 11.70 -8.73
N PHE A 124 3.72 10.50 -9.26
CA PHE A 124 2.90 9.33 -9.01
C PHE A 124 3.48 8.52 -7.84
N ASN A 125 2.75 8.46 -6.73
CA ASN A 125 3.11 7.61 -5.61
C ASN A 125 2.64 6.18 -5.87
N ILE A 126 3.57 5.23 -5.78
CA ILE A 126 3.29 3.80 -5.97
C ILE A 126 2.76 3.24 -4.66
N VAL A 127 1.58 2.66 -4.71
CA VAL A 127 0.87 2.08 -3.56
C VAL A 127 0.51 0.64 -3.87
N GLU A 128 0.98 -0.29 -3.06
CA GLU A 128 0.53 -1.69 -3.07
C GLU A 128 -0.76 -1.80 -2.28
N VAL A 129 -1.82 -2.28 -2.91
CA VAL A 129 -3.13 -2.40 -2.26
C VAL A 129 -3.15 -3.59 -1.32
N LYS A 130 -3.23 -3.30 -0.02
CA LYS A 130 -3.32 -4.29 1.07
C LYS A 130 -4.77 -4.45 1.54
N PRO A 131 -5.14 -5.60 2.16
CA PRO A 131 -6.48 -5.82 2.71
C PRO A 131 -6.96 -4.73 3.67
N ALA A 132 -6.07 -4.20 4.51
CA ALA A 132 -6.39 -3.12 5.45
C ALA A 132 -6.79 -1.78 4.81
N MET A 133 -6.61 -1.64 3.49
CA MET A 133 -6.94 -0.42 2.75
C MET A 133 -8.36 -0.42 2.19
N VAL A 134 -9.09 -1.53 2.29
CA VAL A 134 -10.46 -1.66 1.78
C VAL A 134 -11.36 -0.60 2.42
N GLY A 135 -12.21 0.04 1.60
CA GLY A 135 -13.13 1.08 2.02
C GLY A 135 -12.51 2.47 2.22
N ARG A 136 -11.20 2.66 1.99
CA ARG A 136 -10.54 3.96 2.02
C ARG A 136 -10.40 4.56 0.62
N TYR A 137 -10.18 5.86 0.54
CA TYR A 137 -9.91 6.54 -0.73
C TYR A 137 -8.45 6.38 -1.16
N LEU A 138 -8.18 6.24 -2.46
CA LEU A 138 -6.82 6.20 -2.98
C LEU A 138 -6.01 7.45 -2.63
N GLY A 139 -6.68 8.61 -2.54
CA GLY A 139 -6.03 9.86 -2.16
C GLY A 139 -5.46 9.90 -0.75
N GLU A 140 -5.92 9.05 0.16
CA GLU A 140 -5.39 8.93 1.51
C GLU A 140 -3.96 8.36 1.53
N PHE A 141 -3.61 7.57 0.52
CA PHE A 141 -2.30 6.93 0.39
C PHE A 141 -1.30 7.75 -0.44
N SER A 142 -1.71 8.91 -0.95
CA SER A 142 -0.87 9.79 -1.75
C SER A 142 -1.05 11.23 -1.27
N ILE A 143 -0.29 11.61 -0.25
CA ILE A 143 -0.37 12.94 0.37
C ILE A 143 0.11 14.00 -0.63
N THR A 144 -0.65 15.12 -0.73
CA THR A 144 -0.37 16.23 -1.64
C THR A 144 0.53 17.29 -1.04
N TYR A 145 0.62 17.34 0.29
CA TYR A 145 1.41 18.29 1.03
C TYR A 145 2.52 17.62 1.83
N LYS A 146 3.55 18.37 2.17
CA LYS A 146 4.60 17.91 3.07
C LYS A 146 4.16 18.22 4.50
N PRO A 147 4.08 17.21 5.39
CA PRO A 147 3.81 17.47 6.81
C PRO A 147 4.81 18.47 7.37
N VAL A 148 4.32 19.38 8.18
CA VAL A 148 5.18 20.37 8.84
C VAL A 148 6.06 19.63 9.85
N SER A 149 7.37 19.75 9.68
CA SER A 149 8.36 19.31 10.65
C SER A 149 8.95 20.57 11.28
N HIS A 150 8.63 20.78 12.55
CA HIS A 150 9.26 21.87 13.30
C HIS A 150 10.74 21.54 13.52
N GLY A 151 11.61 22.54 13.32
CA GLY A 151 13.01 22.43 13.70
C GLY A 151 13.15 22.24 15.22
N ARG A 152 14.29 21.75 15.64
CA ARG A 152 14.60 21.74 17.08
C ARG A 152 14.60 23.18 17.59
N PRO A 153 14.01 23.45 18.78
CA PRO A 153 14.20 24.74 19.42
C PRO A 153 15.70 24.95 19.65
N GLY A 154 16.23 26.05 19.15
CA GLY A 154 17.64 26.36 19.20
C GLY A 154 17.86 27.87 19.13
N ILE A 155 19.10 28.27 19.26
CA ILE A 155 19.54 29.66 19.11
C ILE A 155 19.13 30.13 17.70
N GLY A 156 18.20 31.06 17.61
CA GLY A 156 17.61 31.53 16.34
C GLY A 156 16.16 31.14 16.10
N ALA A 157 15.59 30.19 16.85
CA ALA A 157 14.15 29.94 16.87
C ALA A 157 13.41 30.98 17.73
N THR A 158 14.10 31.55 18.70
CA THR A 158 13.66 32.69 19.51
C THR A 158 14.67 33.80 19.35
N THR A 159 14.21 34.92 18.85
CA THR A 159 15.00 36.14 18.63
C THR A 159 15.65 36.69 19.91
N ALA A 160 15.34 36.14 21.07
CA ALA A 160 15.76 36.64 22.36
C ALA A 160 17.18 36.23 22.74
N SER A 161 17.83 35.29 22.11
CA SER A 161 19.17 34.90 22.53
C SER A 161 20.22 35.12 21.46
N ALA A 162 20.44 36.40 21.18
CA ALA A 162 21.71 36.80 20.57
C ALA A 162 22.89 36.69 21.57
N PHE A 163 22.63 36.36 22.82
CA PHE A 163 23.66 36.16 23.84
C PHE A 163 24.18 34.76 23.83
N ILE A 164 25.40 34.60 23.39
CA ILE A 164 26.17 33.37 23.51
C ILE A 164 27.13 33.58 24.67
N PRO A 165 27.00 32.87 25.81
CA PRO A 165 28.00 32.95 26.87
C PRO A 165 29.33 32.43 26.33
N LEU A 166 30.33 33.25 26.33
CA LEU A 166 31.71 32.85 26.05
C LEU A 166 32.26 32.25 27.35
N HIS A 167 32.60 30.95 27.27
CA HIS A 167 33.32 30.22 28.32
C HIS A 167 34.79 30.21 27.99
#